data_e8609263682f723b18aa26de07845efc
#
_entry.id   e8609263682f723b18aa26de07845efc
#
_cell.length_a   1.000
_cell.length_b   1.000
_cell.length_c   1.000
_cell.angle_alpha   90.00
_cell.angle_beta   90.00
_cell.angle_gamma   90.00
#
_symmetry.space_group_name_H-M   'P 1'
#
loop_
_entity.id
_entity.type
_entity.pdbx_description
1 polymer ?
#
loop_
_entity_poly.entity_id
_entity_poly.type
_entity_poly.pdbx_seq_one_letter_code
_entity_poly.pdbx_strand_id
1 'polypeptide(L)'
;MKICYLANTAIPSTNASAIQIVKMCEAFSKLNNRVTLITTNSSSGNIFNFYNIQSKFKFKKIKNFKKFPLGIKFYLFSIFSIIESINFKPDIYITRNFFTCFLLILFKKKTILELHNGLDNESRVIRFIVKICNFLNSKHLVKLIAITNSVKTDYINKHSLKSNKVIVLPSGSSIKENYKYRLKKKKLNIGYFGSLYKSRGLDLIVKLASIDPKNNYYIYGNKKQVKLSNCNKIKKNLYLNDYVPYKNIPKILLNMDLLLMPYTSSITVSGDVGNITKYTSPLKLFDYLSVGRPIMCSNFNVLREIITENKNAIFVKNYKNARSWKNEITKLINKPEKMKIISKN
;
A
#
# COMPACT_ATOMS: atom_id res chain seq x y z
N MET A 1 -13.07 -4.15 23.03
CA MET A 1 -13.19 -5.37 22.23
C MET A 1 -11.81 -6.05 22.12
N LYS A 2 -11.76 -7.40 22.04
CA LYS A 2 -10.53 -8.16 21.79
C LYS A 2 -10.42 -8.48 20.31
N ILE A 3 -9.43 -7.91 19.62
CA ILE A 3 -9.21 -8.09 18.18
C ILE A 3 -7.95 -8.93 17.97
N CYS A 4 -8.05 -9.98 17.17
CA CYS A 4 -6.90 -10.76 16.73
C CYS A 4 -6.68 -10.60 15.22
N TYR A 5 -5.53 -10.04 14.84
CA TYR A 5 -5.13 -9.91 13.44
C TYR A 5 -4.16 -11.03 13.08
N LEU A 6 -4.55 -11.90 12.14
CA LEU A 6 -3.75 -13.01 11.65
C LEU A 6 -3.20 -12.65 10.26
N ALA A 7 -1.88 -12.47 10.16
CA ALA A 7 -1.25 -12.00 8.93
C ALA A 7 -0.04 -12.87 8.54
N ASN A 8 -0.16 -13.59 7.43
CA ASN A 8 0.96 -14.32 6.85
C ASN A 8 1.95 -13.36 6.15
N THR A 9 2.51 -12.46 6.93
CA THR A 9 3.42 -11.42 6.47
C THR A 9 4.62 -11.39 7.40
N ALA A 10 5.81 -11.36 6.83
CA ALA A 10 7.04 -11.22 7.62
C ALA A 10 7.13 -9.81 8.23
N ILE A 11 7.13 -9.72 9.55
CA ILE A 11 7.21 -8.47 10.32
C ILE A 11 8.34 -8.58 11.36
N PRO A 12 9.28 -7.61 11.43
CA PRO A 12 9.32 -6.35 10.67
C PRO A 12 9.77 -6.53 9.21
N SER A 13 9.23 -5.72 8.31
CA SER A 13 9.73 -5.59 6.95
C SER A 13 9.33 -4.23 6.36
N THR A 14 9.98 -3.85 5.26
CA THR A 14 9.73 -2.59 4.55
C THR A 14 8.57 -2.67 3.55
N ASN A 15 7.91 -3.82 3.48
CA ASN A 15 6.79 -4.03 2.58
C ASN A 15 5.56 -3.21 3.00
N ALA A 16 4.86 -2.66 2.03
CA ALA A 16 3.65 -1.86 2.26
C ALA A 16 2.60 -2.62 3.07
N SER A 17 2.43 -3.93 2.82
CA SER A 17 1.50 -4.78 3.57
C SER A 17 1.85 -4.87 5.05
N ALA A 18 3.15 -5.00 5.39
CA ALA A 18 3.60 -5.04 6.77
C ALA A 18 3.36 -3.72 7.50
N ILE A 19 3.68 -2.59 6.84
CA ILE A 19 3.43 -1.24 7.37
C ILE A 19 1.93 -1.07 7.65
N GLN A 20 1.07 -1.40 6.68
CA GLN A 20 -0.38 -1.24 6.84
C GLN A 20 -0.94 -2.09 7.98
N ILE A 21 -0.57 -3.37 8.07
CA ILE A 21 -1.03 -4.28 9.14
C ILE A 21 -0.66 -3.72 10.51
N VAL A 22 0.59 -3.32 10.69
CA VAL A 22 1.09 -2.81 11.97
C VAL A 22 0.40 -1.49 12.34
N LYS A 23 0.20 -0.58 11.37
CA LYS A 23 -0.50 0.69 11.57
C LYS A 23 -1.99 0.51 11.83
N MET A 24 -2.64 -0.48 11.24
CA MET A 24 -4.02 -0.86 11.57
C MET A 24 -4.14 -1.37 13.01
N CYS A 25 -3.23 -2.23 13.44
CA CYS A 25 -3.19 -2.70 14.82
C CYS A 25 -2.96 -1.55 15.81
N GLU A 26 -2.08 -0.59 15.48
CA GLU A 26 -1.90 0.63 16.27
C GLU A 26 -3.19 1.46 16.34
N ALA A 27 -3.88 1.65 15.21
CA ALA A 27 -5.12 2.42 15.16
C ALA A 27 -6.23 1.77 16.01
N PHE A 28 -6.40 0.46 15.93
CA PHE A 28 -7.35 -0.26 16.80
C PHE A 28 -6.98 -0.14 18.28
N SER A 29 -5.70 -0.19 18.62
CA SER A 29 -5.23 -0.01 20.00
C SER A 29 -5.51 1.41 20.51
N LYS A 30 -5.33 2.44 19.67
CA LYS A 30 -5.68 3.84 19.99
C LYS A 30 -7.16 4.04 20.28
N LEU A 31 -8.01 3.18 19.73
CA LEU A 31 -9.46 3.14 19.99
C LEU A 31 -9.80 2.25 21.21
N ASN A 32 -8.87 2.06 22.15
CA ASN A 32 -9.06 1.29 23.37
C ASN A 32 -9.44 -0.18 23.17
N ASN A 33 -9.09 -0.78 22.02
CA ASN A 33 -9.26 -2.21 21.81
C ASN A 33 -8.01 -2.98 22.31
N ARG A 34 -8.22 -4.18 22.83
CA ARG A 34 -7.14 -5.12 23.14
C ARG A 34 -6.75 -5.86 21.86
N VAL A 35 -5.65 -5.44 21.23
CA VAL A 35 -5.23 -5.97 19.94
C VAL A 35 -4.09 -6.98 20.10
N THR A 36 -4.19 -8.09 19.39
CA THR A 36 -3.13 -9.08 19.24
C THR A 36 -2.84 -9.29 17.77
N LEU A 37 -1.59 -9.06 17.36
CA LEU A 37 -1.10 -9.35 16.02
C LEU A 37 -0.27 -10.62 16.03
N ILE A 38 -0.65 -11.60 15.20
CA ILE A 38 0.08 -12.85 14.99
C ILE A 38 0.63 -12.87 13.56
N THR A 39 1.94 -13.06 13.42
CA THR A 39 2.63 -13.05 12.12
C THR A 39 3.68 -14.13 12.01
N THR A 40 4.27 -14.28 10.83
CA THR A 40 5.47 -15.09 10.64
C THR A 40 6.71 -14.35 11.15
N ASN A 41 7.69 -15.09 11.63
CA ASN A 41 8.98 -14.54 12.06
C ASN A 41 9.82 -14.11 10.84
N SER A 42 10.36 -12.89 10.86
CA SER A 42 11.26 -12.41 9.77
C SER A 42 12.68 -12.09 10.26
N SER A 43 12.80 -11.32 11.30
CA SER A 43 14.08 -10.87 11.85
C SER A 43 13.95 -10.54 13.34
N SER A 44 15.08 -10.46 14.03
CA SER A 44 15.17 -9.87 15.36
C SER A 44 14.99 -8.35 15.27
N GLY A 45 14.24 -7.77 16.19
CA GLY A 45 14.07 -6.32 16.28
C GLY A 45 12.75 -5.91 16.91
N ASN A 46 12.75 -4.77 17.56
CA ASN A 46 11.56 -4.19 18.16
C ASN A 46 10.70 -3.55 17.09
N ILE A 47 9.53 -4.15 16.81
CA ILE A 47 8.59 -3.66 15.79
C ILE A 47 8.06 -2.26 16.11
N PHE A 48 7.88 -1.93 17.36
CA PHE A 48 7.33 -0.64 17.76
C PHE A 48 8.27 0.50 17.39
N ASN A 49 9.57 0.29 17.59
CA ASN A 49 10.60 1.25 17.17
C ASN A 49 10.75 1.28 15.63
N PHE A 50 10.71 0.10 14.98
CA PHE A 50 10.87 0.01 13.53
C PHE A 50 9.80 0.79 12.75
N TYR A 51 8.52 0.69 13.20
CA TYR A 51 7.39 1.36 12.56
C TYR A 51 6.97 2.65 13.26
N ASN A 52 7.71 3.12 14.27
CA ASN A 52 7.36 4.29 15.08
C ASN A 52 5.92 4.18 15.65
N ILE A 53 5.66 3.11 16.41
CA ILE A 53 4.37 2.82 17.03
C ILE A 53 4.29 3.44 18.41
N GLN A 54 3.28 4.25 18.64
CA GLN A 54 3.05 4.92 19.91
C GLN A 54 2.06 4.15 20.81
N SER A 55 1.00 3.59 20.23
CA SER A 55 0.03 2.78 20.97
C SER A 55 0.35 1.30 20.81
N LYS A 56 0.92 0.70 21.85
CA LYS A 56 1.38 -0.69 21.87
C LYS A 56 0.20 -1.66 21.83
N PHE A 57 0.41 -2.79 21.18
CA PHE A 57 -0.48 -3.94 21.12
C PHE A 57 0.31 -5.23 21.34
N LYS A 58 -0.37 -6.34 21.63
CA LYS A 58 0.31 -7.62 21.80
C LYS A 58 0.79 -8.14 20.43
N PHE A 59 2.08 -8.48 20.36
CA PHE A 59 2.69 -8.98 19.14
C PHE A 59 3.27 -10.37 19.36
N LYS A 60 2.88 -11.31 18.48
CA LYS A 60 3.35 -12.69 18.55
C LYS A 60 3.84 -13.15 17.19
N LYS A 61 4.98 -13.83 17.20
CA LYS A 61 5.60 -14.43 16.01
C LYS A 61 5.43 -15.93 16.11
N ILE A 62 4.91 -16.57 15.08
CA ILE A 62 4.94 -18.00 14.96
C ILE A 62 6.14 -18.45 14.15
N LYS A 63 6.52 -19.73 14.32
CA LYS A 63 7.66 -20.34 13.63
C LYS A 63 7.55 -20.14 12.12
N ASN A 64 8.65 -19.75 11.49
CA ASN A 64 8.69 -19.61 10.05
C ASN A 64 8.93 -20.96 9.38
N PHE A 65 8.04 -21.35 8.52
CA PHE A 65 8.08 -22.62 7.80
C PHE A 65 8.95 -22.54 6.52
N LYS A 66 10.14 -21.90 6.59
CA LYS A 66 11.01 -21.63 5.43
C LYS A 66 11.39 -22.86 4.62
N LYS A 67 11.49 -24.02 5.26
CA LYS A 67 11.87 -25.30 4.61
C LYS A 67 10.77 -25.89 3.72
N PHE A 68 9.52 -25.43 3.86
CA PHE A 68 8.39 -25.94 3.08
C PHE A 68 8.14 -25.14 1.81
N PRO A 69 7.60 -25.73 0.74
CA PRO A 69 7.15 -25.03 -0.45
C PRO A 69 6.17 -23.88 -0.14
N LEU A 70 6.14 -22.86 -1.02
CA LEU A 70 5.36 -21.63 -0.79
C LEU A 70 3.89 -21.91 -0.45
N GLY A 71 3.21 -22.81 -1.17
CA GLY A 71 1.80 -23.14 -0.92
C GLY A 71 1.57 -23.71 0.48
N ILE A 72 2.40 -24.69 0.89
CA ILE A 72 2.28 -25.37 2.19
C ILE A 72 2.51 -24.39 3.35
N LYS A 73 3.44 -23.45 3.21
CA LYS A 73 3.68 -22.41 4.23
C LYS A 73 2.42 -21.61 4.58
N PHE A 74 1.60 -21.28 3.59
CA PHE A 74 0.36 -20.55 3.82
C PHE A 74 -0.65 -21.33 4.62
N TYR A 75 -0.80 -22.62 4.35
CA TYR A 75 -1.71 -23.49 5.08
C TYR A 75 -1.23 -23.75 6.51
N LEU A 76 0.06 -24.05 6.69
CA LEU A 76 0.65 -24.22 8.02
C LEU A 76 0.53 -22.95 8.87
N PHE A 77 0.82 -21.77 8.28
CA PHE A 77 0.60 -20.50 8.97
C PHE A 77 -0.83 -20.38 9.47
N SER A 78 -1.81 -20.68 8.62
CA SER A 78 -3.23 -20.55 8.97
C SER A 78 -3.59 -21.42 10.18
N ILE A 79 -3.17 -22.67 10.17
CA ILE A 79 -3.44 -23.63 11.27
C ILE A 79 -2.77 -23.16 12.56
N PHE A 80 -1.46 -22.93 12.54
CA PHE A 80 -0.71 -22.56 13.74
C PHE A 80 -1.09 -21.18 14.29
N SER A 81 -1.43 -20.22 13.44
CA SER A 81 -1.88 -18.91 13.89
C SER A 81 -3.24 -18.95 14.59
N ILE A 82 -4.14 -19.81 14.13
CA ILE A 82 -5.44 -20.03 14.80
C ILE A 82 -5.23 -20.70 16.15
N ILE A 83 -4.46 -21.79 16.22
CA ILE A 83 -4.14 -22.48 17.49
C ILE A 83 -3.56 -21.48 18.48
N GLU A 84 -2.58 -20.70 18.06
CA GLU A 84 -1.92 -19.71 18.90
C GLU A 84 -2.87 -18.61 19.40
N SER A 85 -3.91 -18.30 18.62
CA SER A 85 -4.89 -17.28 18.95
C SER A 85 -5.93 -17.71 19.98
N ILE A 86 -6.14 -19.00 20.21
CA ILE A 86 -7.19 -19.54 21.09
C ILE A 86 -7.05 -18.98 22.51
N ASN A 87 -5.83 -18.90 23.03
CA ASN A 87 -5.55 -18.43 24.38
C ASN A 87 -5.91 -16.95 24.61
N PHE A 88 -6.08 -16.15 23.53
CA PHE A 88 -6.47 -14.74 23.64
C PHE A 88 -7.98 -14.53 23.72
N LYS A 89 -8.78 -15.56 23.39
CA LYS A 89 -10.26 -15.52 23.32
C LYS A 89 -10.74 -14.25 22.60
N PRO A 90 -10.38 -14.05 21.31
CA PRO A 90 -10.77 -12.84 20.58
C PRO A 90 -12.29 -12.78 20.36
N ASP A 91 -12.83 -11.57 20.42
CA ASP A 91 -14.23 -11.29 20.04
C ASP A 91 -14.39 -11.31 18.52
N ILE A 92 -13.32 -10.89 17.79
CA ILE A 92 -13.31 -10.84 16.33
C ILE A 92 -11.90 -11.07 15.78
N TYR A 93 -11.85 -11.75 14.63
CA TYR A 93 -10.63 -11.98 13.87
C TYR A 93 -10.59 -11.10 12.64
N ILE A 94 -9.39 -10.63 12.27
CA ILE A 94 -9.14 -9.93 11.01
C ILE A 94 -8.02 -10.68 10.28
N THR A 95 -8.19 -10.91 9.00
CA THR A 95 -7.17 -11.54 8.15
C THR A 95 -7.27 -11.06 6.71
N ARG A 96 -6.19 -11.25 5.93
CA ARG A 96 -6.13 -11.08 4.47
C ARG A 96 -6.05 -12.42 3.75
N ASN A 97 -5.84 -13.48 4.51
CA ASN A 97 -5.63 -14.82 3.96
C ASN A 97 -6.97 -15.54 3.86
N PHE A 98 -7.36 -15.96 2.66
CA PHE A 98 -8.61 -16.65 2.39
C PHE A 98 -8.70 -18.00 3.13
N PHE A 99 -7.61 -18.77 3.16
CA PHE A 99 -7.60 -20.05 3.84
C PHE A 99 -7.74 -19.90 5.37
N THR A 100 -7.04 -18.93 5.96
CA THR A 100 -7.23 -18.57 7.38
C THR A 100 -8.67 -18.17 7.66
N CYS A 101 -9.27 -17.34 6.79
CA CYS A 101 -10.66 -16.93 6.90
C CYS A 101 -11.61 -18.13 6.81
N PHE A 102 -11.40 -19.01 5.86
CA PHE A 102 -12.19 -20.25 5.70
C PHE A 102 -12.17 -21.10 6.97
N LEU A 103 -10.98 -21.37 7.51
CA LEU A 103 -10.86 -22.16 8.77
C LEU A 103 -11.53 -21.46 9.95
N LEU A 104 -11.38 -20.15 10.12
CA LEU A 104 -12.03 -19.41 11.19
C LEU A 104 -13.55 -19.50 11.08
N ILE A 105 -14.10 -19.43 9.88
CA ILE A 105 -15.54 -19.56 9.64
C ILE A 105 -16.01 -20.99 9.94
N LEU A 106 -15.24 -22.00 9.55
CA LEU A 106 -15.52 -23.40 9.86
C LEU A 106 -15.60 -23.62 11.39
N PHE A 107 -14.72 -22.97 12.15
CA PHE A 107 -14.77 -22.95 13.62
C PHE A 107 -15.77 -21.93 14.20
N LYS A 108 -16.71 -21.41 13.40
CA LYS A 108 -17.76 -20.47 13.79
C LYS A 108 -17.24 -19.19 14.46
N LYS A 109 -16.02 -18.74 14.09
CA LYS A 109 -15.41 -17.52 14.64
C LYS A 109 -15.83 -16.28 13.84
N LYS A 110 -16.22 -15.19 14.53
CA LYS A 110 -16.51 -13.90 13.89
C LYS A 110 -15.27 -13.39 13.20
N THR A 111 -15.33 -13.19 11.89
CA THR A 111 -14.17 -12.87 11.05
C THR A 111 -14.47 -11.69 10.13
N ILE A 112 -13.47 -10.86 9.92
CA ILE A 112 -13.41 -9.83 8.87
C ILE A 112 -12.30 -10.25 7.90
N LEU A 113 -12.60 -10.24 6.60
CA LEU A 113 -11.62 -10.51 5.55
C LEU A 113 -11.32 -9.22 4.78
N GLU A 114 -10.04 -8.83 4.73
CA GLU A 114 -9.58 -7.71 3.90
C GLU A 114 -9.21 -8.19 2.49
N LEU A 115 -9.80 -7.55 1.49
CA LEU A 115 -9.64 -7.84 0.07
C LEU A 115 -8.74 -6.81 -0.58
N HIS A 116 -7.59 -7.25 -1.07
CA HIS A 116 -6.58 -6.41 -1.71
C HIS A 116 -6.47 -6.61 -3.23
N ASN A 117 -7.04 -7.70 -3.73
CA ASN A 117 -7.01 -8.09 -5.14
C ASN A 117 -8.31 -8.79 -5.51
N GLY A 118 -8.55 -8.96 -6.82
CA GLY A 118 -9.58 -9.86 -7.30
C GLY A 118 -9.23 -11.33 -6.99
N LEU A 119 -10.25 -12.18 -6.82
CA LEU A 119 -10.06 -13.61 -6.54
C LEU A 119 -9.29 -14.33 -7.66
N ASP A 120 -9.30 -13.81 -8.88
CA ASP A 120 -8.56 -14.36 -10.02
C ASP A 120 -7.03 -14.39 -9.79
N ASN A 121 -6.52 -13.53 -8.89
CA ASN A 121 -5.11 -13.49 -8.49
C ASN A 121 -4.76 -14.51 -7.39
N GLU A 122 -5.76 -15.23 -6.85
CA GLU A 122 -5.54 -16.27 -5.84
C GLU A 122 -5.21 -17.62 -6.48
N SER A 123 -4.64 -18.54 -5.70
CA SER A 123 -4.33 -19.90 -6.15
C SER A 123 -5.58 -20.66 -6.61
N ARG A 124 -5.40 -21.63 -7.49
CA ARG A 124 -6.51 -22.50 -7.95
C ARG A 124 -7.25 -23.15 -6.79
N VAL A 125 -6.52 -23.61 -5.76
CA VAL A 125 -7.10 -24.23 -4.55
C VAL A 125 -7.99 -23.24 -3.80
N ILE A 126 -7.56 -22.01 -3.60
CA ILE A 126 -8.36 -20.99 -2.91
C ILE A 126 -9.62 -20.66 -3.73
N ARG A 127 -9.50 -20.49 -5.04
CA ARG A 127 -10.66 -20.24 -5.92
C ARG A 127 -11.67 -21.38 -5.85
N PHE A 128 -11.21 -22.64 -5.82
CA PHE A 128 -12.05 -23.81 -5.67
C PHE A 128 -12.78 -23.85 -4.32
N ILE A 129 -12.06 -23.61 -3.20
CA ILE A 129 -12.66 -23.53 -1.85
C ILE A 129 -13.72 -22.43 -1.79
N VAL A 130 -13.44 -21.24 -2.31
CA VAL A 130 -14.41 -20.12 -2.33
C VAL A 130 -15.67 -20.51 -3.10
N LYS A 131 -15.51 -21.18 -4.26
CA LYS A 131 -16.63 -21.59 -5.11
C LYS A 131 -17.50 -22.66 -4.47
N ILE A 132 -16.91 -23.70 -3.92
CA ILE A 132 -17.66 -24.86 -3.37
C ILE A 132 -18.23 -24.57 -2.00
N CYS A 133 -17.43 -24.03 -1.09
CA CYS A 133 -17.85 -23.85 0.29
C CYS A 133 -18.70 -22.59 0.51
N ASN A 134 -18.82 -21.72 -0.49
CA ASN A 134 -19.59 -20.46 -0.44
C ASN A 134 -19.41 -19.66 0.86
N PHE A 135 -18.24 -19.78 1.48
CA PHE A 135 -18.00 -19.25 2.83
C PHE A 135 -18.03 -17.73 2.89
N LEU A 136 -17.90 -17.03 1.74
CA LEU A 136 -18.03 -15.57 1.68
C LEU A 136 -19.43 -15.09 2.08
N ASN A 137 -20.45 -15.94 1.94
CA ASN A 137 -21.82 -15.67 2.38
C ASN A 137 -22.11 -16.10 3.82
N SER A 138 -21.17 -16.73 4.52
CA SER A 138 -21.34 -17.20 5.90
C SER A 138 -21.71 -16.06 6.85
N LYS A 139 -22.60 -16.34 7.82
CA LYS A 139 -22.94 -15.40 8.92
C LYS A 139 -21.76 -15.11 9.84
N HIS A 140 -20.78 -16.01 9.91
CA HIS A 140 -19.57 -15.83 10.71
C HIS A 140 -18.53 -14.92 10.04
N LEU A 141 -18.61 -14.70 8.71
CA LEU A 141 -17.91 -13.64 8.03
C LEU A 141 -18.70 -12.34 8.20
N VAL A 142 -18.33 -11.54 9.20
CA VAL A 142 -19.07 -10.34 9.58
C VAL A 142 -19.05 -9.30 8.47
N LYS A 143 -17.87 -9.01 7.91
CA LYS A 143 -17.69 -8.05 6.80
C LYS A 143 -16.51 -8.47 5.90
N LEU A 144 -16.61 -8.04 4.67
CA LEU A 144 -15.52 -7.98 3.70
C LEU A 144 -15.08 -6.53 3.58
N ILE A 145 -13.80 -6.25 3.74
CA ILE A 145 -13.23 -4.91 3.56
C ILE A 145 -12.51 -4.86 2.23
N ALA A 146 -13.06 -4.15 1.27
CA ALA A 146 -12.43 -3.91 -0.03
C ALA A 146 -11.62 -2.61 0.03
N ILE A 147 -10.40 -2.60 -0.49
CA ILE A 147 -9.55 -1.40 -0.49
C ILE A 147 -9.93 -0.38 -1.57
N THR A 148 -10.77 -0.76 -2.54
CA THR A 148 -11.29 0.11 -3.62
C THR A 148 -12.71 -0.31 -4.02
N ASN A 149 -13.46 0.60 -4.66
CA ASN A 149 -14.76 0.27 -5.25
C ASN A 149 -14.63 -0.80 -6.35
N SER A 150 -13.55 -0.79 -7.10
CA SER A 150 -13.27 -1.81 -8.10
C SER A 150 -13.20 -3.22 -7.50
N VAL A 151 -12.55 -3.38 -6.33
CA VAL A 151 -12.55 -4.66 -5.59
C VAL A 151 -13.94 -5.02 -5.12
N LYS A 152 -14.67 -4.08 -4.50
CA LYS A 152 -16.05 -4.30 -4.03
C LYS A 152 -16.95 -4.80 -5.15
N THR A 153 -16.97 -4.10 -6.28
CA THR A 153 -17.82 -4.44 -7.43
C THR A 153 -17.47 -5.82 -7.99
N ASP A 154 -16.18 -6.13 -8.10
CA ASP A 154 -15.72 -7.43 -8.60
C ASP A 154 -16.22 -8.58 -7.72
N TYR A 155 -16.13 -8.45 -6.39
CA TYR A 155 -16.61 -9.49 -5.46
C TYR A 155 -18.13 -9.60 -5.40
N ILE A 156 -18.85 -8.49 -5.41
CA ILE A 156 -20.32 -8.51 -5.43
C ILE A 156 -20.82 -9.24 -6.68
N ASN A 157 -20.30 -8.86 -7.87
CA ASN A 157 -20.76 -9.40 -9.14
C ASN A 157 -20.37 -10.88 -9.33
N LYS A 158 -19.15 -11.26 -8.97
CA LYS A 158 -18.65 -12.63 -9.19
C LYS A 158 -19.15 -13.65 -8.15
N HIS A 159 -19.55 -13.20 -6.96
CA HIS A 159 -19.89 -14.10 -5.85
C HIS A 159 -21.30 -13.85 -5.29
N SER A 160 -22.13 -13.09 -6.00
CA SER A 160 -23.54 -12.79 -5.62
C SER A 160 -23.67 -12.32 -4.16
N LEU A 161 -22.73 -11.46 -3.73
CA LEU A 161 -22.71 -10.97 -2.36
C LEU A 161 -23.70 -9.81 -2.19
N LYS A 162 -24.36 -9.76 -1.04
CA LYS A 162 -25.17 -8.59 -0.68
C LYS A 162 -24.25 -7.36 -0.55
N SER A 163 -24.67 -6.22 -1.09
CA SER A 163 -23.88 -4.97 -1.10
C SER A 163 -23.45 -4.51 0.30
N ASN A 164 -24.29 -4.73 1.31
CA ASN A 164 -24.00 -4.39 2.69
C ASN A 164 -22.96 -5.32 3.35
N LYS A 165 -22.63 -6.46 2.73
CA LYS A 165 -21.58 -7.39 3.18
C LYS A 165 -20.19 -6.83 2.94
N VAL A 166 -20.03 -6.03 1.88
CA VAL A 166 -18.74 -5.49 1.44
C VAL A 166 -18.71 -3.98 1.68
N ILE A 167 -17.77 -3.53 2.51
CA ILE A 167 -17.50 -2.11 2.74
C ILE A 167 -16.20 -1.71 2.05
N VAL A 168 -16.12 -0.46 1.57
CA VAL A 168 -14.89 0.07 0.98
C VAL A 168 -14.17 0.91 2.03
N LEU A 169 -12.96 0.48 2.38
CA LEU A 169 -12.06 1.21 3.25
C LEU A 169 -10.69 1.29 2.56
N PRO A 170 -10.36 2.39 1.91
CA PRO A 170 -9.05 2.60 1.30
C PRO A 170 -7.93 2.53 2.33
N SER A 171 -6.70 2.38 1.86
CA SER A 171 -5.52 2.54 2.70
C SER A 171 -5.50 3.94 3.33
N GLY A 172 -4.66 4.14 4.33
CA GLY A 172 -4.51 5.43 5.01
C GLY A 172 -3.05 5.71 5.38
N SER A 173 -2.79 6.90 5.88
CA SER A 173 -1.50 7.29 6.45
C SER A 173 -1.63 7.60 7.93
N SER A 174 -0.57 7.30 8.70
CA SER A 174 -0.46 7.71 10.10
C SER A 174 0.33 9.02 10.28
N ILE A 175 0.75 9.64 9.20
CA ILE A 175 1.47 10.92 9.22
C ILE A 175 0.47 12.02 9.58
N LYS A 176 0.77 12.80 10.63
CA LYS A 176 -0.11 13.85 11.16
C LYS A 176 0.57 15.21 11.08
N GLU A 177 1.18 15.54 9.98
CA GLU A 177 1.91 16.78 9.86
C GLU A 177 1.15 17.77 8.96
N ASN A 178 0.61 18.82 9.57
CA ASN A 178 -0.01 19.95 8.87
C ASN A 178 1.06 20.97 8.50
N TYR A 179 1.68 20.80 7.37
CA TYR A 179 2.64 21.79 6.85
C TYR A 179 2.00 22.69 5.80
N LYS A 180 2.13 23.99 6.00
CA LYS A 180 1.74 24.96 4.98
C LYS A 180 2.73 24.84 3.80
N TYR A 181 2.22 24.46 2.64
CA TYR A 181 2.99 24.44 1.41
C TYR A 181 3.41 25.89 1.06
N ARG A 182 4.70 26.11 0.82
CA ARG A 182 5.24 27.38 0.36
C ARG A 182 6.15 27.09 -0.83
N LEU A 183 5.72 27.48 -2.02
CA LEU A 183 6.59 27.46 -3.19
C LEU A 183 7.60 28.60 -3.06
N LYS A 184 8.86 28.27 -2.85
CA LYS A 184 9.92 29.27 -2.62
C LYS A 184 10.90 29.40 -3.80
N LYS A 185 10.81 28.56 -4.85
CA LYS A 185 11.91 28.37 -5.79
C LYS A 185 11.45 28.27 -7.24
N LYS A 186 12.25 28.86 -8.15
CA LYS A 186 12.16 28.63 -9.60
C LYS A 186 12.61 27.20 -9.99
N LYS A 187 13.36 26.49 -9.13
CA LYS A 187 13.85 25.13 -9.30
C LYS A 187 13.17 24.19 -8.29
N LEU A 188 12.40 23.22 -8.77
CA LEU A 188 11.66 22.29 -7.93
C LEU A 188 12.52 21.09 -7.52
N ASN A 189 12.28 20.61 -6.29
CA ASN A 189 12.65 19.29 -5.84
C ASN A 189 11.47 18.33 -6.06
N ILE A 190 11.62 17.42 -6.99
CA ILE A 190 10.57 16.50 -7.43
C ILE A 190 10.88 15.10 -6.90
N GLY A 191 10.00 14.53 -6.10
CA GLY A 191 10.25 13.29 -5.35
C GLY A 191 9.42 12.10 -5.81
N TYR A 192 10.03 10.91 -5.75
CA TYR A 192 9.37 9.62 -5.85
C TYR A 192 9.82 8.72 -4.69
N PHE A 193 8.87 8.08 -4.02
CA PHE A 193 9.14 7.19 -2.87
C PHE A 193 8.44 5.85 -3.05
N GLY A 194 9.15 4.75 -2.87
CA GLY A 194 8.57 3.41 -2.90
C GLY A 194 9.42 2.36 -3.62
N SER A 195 8.82 1.23 -3.95
CA SER A 195 9.51 0.16 -4.69
C SER A 195 9.94 0.62 -6.07
N LEU A 196 11.10 0.12 -6.52
CA LEU A 196 11.75 0.53 -7.77
C LEU A 196 11.55 -0.52 -8.89
N TYR A 197 10.39 -1.21 -8.88
CA TYR A 197 10.01 -2.11 -9.96
C TYR A 197 9.73 -1.33 -11.25
N LYS A 198 9.92 -1.98 -12.40
CA LYS A 198 9.69 -1.39 -13.72
C LYS A 198 8.29 -0.77 -13.84
N SER A 199 7.28 -1.46 -13.31
CA SER A 199 5.88 -1.00 -13.31
C SER A 199 5.64 0.31 -12.55
N ARG A 200 6.60 0.76 -11.75
CA ARG A 200 6.52 2.00 -10.95
C ARG A 200 7.00 3.25 -11.68
N GLY A 201 7.44 3.10 -12.95
CA GLY A 201 7.80 4.23 -13.81
C GLY A 201 9.19 4.82 -13.55
N LEU A 202 10.13 4.02 -13.03
CA LEU A 202 11.52 4.47 -12.82
C LEU A 202 12.14 4.99 -14.11
N ASP A 203 12.01 4.25 -15.22
CA ASP A 203 12.56 4.64 -16.54
C ASP A 203 11.98 5.97 -17.03
N LEU A 204 10.70 6.24 -16.72
CA LEU A 204 10.06 7.50 -17.06
C LEU A 204 10.68 8.65 -16.26
N ILE A 205 10.95 8.48 -14.96
CA ILE A 205 11.58 9.52 -14.13
C ILE A 205 13.00 9.80 -14.64
N VAL A 206 13.77 8.78 -15.02
CA VAL A 206 15.12 8.95 -15.61
C VAL A 206 15.05 9.74 -16.91
N LYS A 207 14.13 9.39 -17.81
CA LYS A 207 13.90 10.15 -19.07
C LYS A 207 13.46 11.58 -18.78
N LEU A 208 12.56 11.77 -17.81
CA LEU A 208 12.07 13.09 -17.41
C LEU A 208 13.20 13.98 -16.89
N ALA A 209 14.07 13.47 -16.00
CA ALA A 209 15.24 14.18 -15.51
C ALA A 209 16.21 14.58 -16.65
N SER A 210 16.32 13.73 -17.68
CA SER A 210 17.20 14.02 -18.84
C SER A 210 16.69 15.19 -19.69
N ILE A 211 15.39 15.35 -19.83
CA ILE A 211 14.79 16.40 -20.66
C ILE A 211 14.43 17.66 -19.87
N ASP A 212 14.51 17.61 -18.54
CA ASP A 212 14.20 18.73 -17.64
C ASP A 212 15.37 19.02 -16.68
N PRO A 213 16.48 19.56 -17.17
CA PRO A 213 17.69 19.83 -16.37
C PRO A 213 17.51 20.95 -15.33
N LYS A 214 16.43 21.74 -15.44
CA LYS A 214 16.15 22.87 -14.54
C LYS A 214 15.68 22.42 -13.15
N ASN A 215 15.07 21.22 -13.02
CA ASN A 215 14.55 20.69 -11.78
C ASN A 215 15.40 19.53 -11.24
N ASN A 216 15.33 19.28 -9.93
CA ASN A 216 15.98 18.16 -9.28
C ASN A 216 15.00 17.01 -9.10
N TYR A 217 15.47 15.78 -9.35
CA TYR A 217 14.67 14.56 -9.21
C TYR A 217 15.26 13.67 -8.14
N TYR A 218 14.46 13.34 -7.13
CA TYR A 218 14.85 12.51 -6.00
C TYR A 218 14.06 11.20 -6.01
N ILE A 219 14.75 10.08 -6.07
CA ILE A 219 14.16 8.74 -6.04
C ILE A 219 14.61 8.06 -4.76
N TYR A 220 13.66 7.58 -3.97
CA TYR A 220 13.91 6.84 -2.74
C TYR A 220 13.28 5.44 -2.82
N GLY A 221 14.10 4.40 -2.64
CA GLY A 221 13.65 3.02 -2.68
C GLY A 221 14.79 2.02 -2.59
N ASN A 222 14.47 0.74 -2.59
CA ASN A 222 15.49 -0.29 -2.52
C ASN A 222 16.28 -0.38 -3.85
N LYS A 223 17.51 0.12 -3.85
CA LYS A 223 18.41 0.14 -5.02
C LYS A 223 18.65 -1.25 -5.60
N LYS A 224 18.59 -2.32 -4.79
CA LYS A 224 18.74 -3.71 -5.26
C LYS A 224 17.62 -4.15 -6.22
N GLN A 225 16.49 -3.43 -6.26
CA GLN A 225 15.40 -3.69 -7.20
C GLN A 225 15.64 -3.07 -8.59
N VAL A 226 16.64 -2.21 -8.71
CA VAL A 226 16.93 -1.49 -9.95
C VAL A 226 17.83 -2.35 -10.83
N LYS A 227 17.30 -2.88 -11.91
CA LYS A 227 18.10 -3.38 -13.03
C LYS A 227 18.47 -2.18 -13.91
N LEU A 228 19.56 -1.55 -13.60
CA LEU A 228 20.07 -0.34 -14.29
C LEU A 228 20.71 -0.68 -15.65
N SER A 229 20.05 -1.43 -16.50
CA SER A 229 20.53 -1.71 -17.86
C SER A 229 20.63 -0.44 -18.74
N ASN A 230 20.03 0.67 -18.33
CA ASN A 230 20.00 1.93 -19.09
C ASN A 230 20.45 3.17 -18.30
N CYS A 231 21.01 3.02 -17.10
CA CYS A 231 21.44 4.17 -16.28
C CYS A 231 22.92 4.54 -16.45
N ASN A 232 23.54 4.21 -17.58
CA ASN A 232 24.95 4.59 -17.85
C ASN A 232 25.20 6.11 -17.91
N LYS A 233 24.16 6.95 -17.74
CA LYS A 233 24.28 8.40 -17.61
C LYS A 233 23.28 8.94 -16.59
N ILE A 234 23.51 8.69 -15.29
CA ILE A 234 22.80 9.41 -14.24
C ILE A 234 23.10 10.90 -14.45
N LYS A 235 22.07 11.68 -14.73
CA LYS A 235 22.18 13.14 -14.95
C LYS A 235 22.48 13.82 -13.62
N LYS A 236 23.22 14.96 -13.66
CA LYS A 236 23.59 15.76 -12.47
C LYS A 236 22.38 16.19 -11.60
N ASN A 237 21.17 16.16 -12.13
CA ASN A 237 19.93 16.54 -11.46
C ASN A 237 19.07 15.35 -11.01
N LEU A 238 19.59 14.11 -11.10
CA LEU A 238 18.90 12.88 -10.66
C LEU A 238 19.64 12.25 -9.49
N TYR A 239 18.96 12.14 -8.35
CA TYR A 239 19.48 11.61 -7.10
C TYR A 239 18.77 10.29 -6.75
N LEU A 240 19.48 9.18 -6.88
CA LEU A 240 18.97 7.86 -6.49
C LEU A 240 19.42 7.56 -5.06
N ASN A 241 18.46 7.52 -4.14
CA ASN A 241 18.66 7.25 -2.73
C ASN A 241 18.15 5.86 -2.36
N ASP A 242 18.74 5.27 -1.33
CA ASP A 242 18.31 3.97 -0.82
C ASP A 242 17.03 4.09 0.02
N TYR A 243 16.55 2.94 0.48
CA TYR A 243 15.38 2.86 1.35
C TYR A 243 15.56 3.71 2.62
N VAL A 244 14.49 4.43 2.96
CA VAL A 244 14.42 5.25 4.17
C VAL A 244 13.47 4.62 5.17
N PRO A 245 13.86 4.48 6.45
CA PRO A 245 12.97 4.03 7.52
C PRO A 245 11.68 4.87 7.56
N TYR A 246 10.53 4.21 7.77
CA TYR A 246 9.22 4.86 7.71
C TYR A 246 9.10 6.11 8.59
N LYS A 247 9.74 6.11 9.76
CA LYS A 247 9.78 7.26 10.69
C LYS A 247 10.39 8.54 10.10
N ASN A 248 11.27 8.41 9.09
CA ASN A 248 11.97 9.53 8.47
C ASN A 248 11.29 10.01 7.19
N ILE A 249 10.35 9.24 6.65
CA ILE A 249 9.64 9.56 5.39
C ILE A 249 8.97 10.94 5.45
N PRO A 250 8.23 11.33 6.52
CA PRO A 250 7.57 12.62 6.57
C PRO A 250 8.54 13.79 6.35
N LYS A 251 9.67 13.79 7.06
CA LYS A 251 10.69 14.84 6.96
C LYS A 251 11.24 14.99 5.56
N ILE A 252 11.43 13.88 4.84
CA ILE A 252 11.97 13.91 3.47
C ILE A 252 10.90 14.34 2.47
N LEU A 253 9.66 13.85 2.62
CA LEU A 253 8.52 14.28 1.78
C LEU A 253 8.30 15.79 1.85
N LEU A 254 8.49 16.39 3.04
CA LEU A 254 8.35 17.83 3.25
C LEU A 254 9.40 18.69 2.52
N ASN A 255 10.54 18.10 2.18
CA ASN A 255 11.59 18.77 1.39
C ASN A 255 11.31 18.74 -0.13
N MET A 256 10.25 18.04 -0.55
CA MET A 256 9.84 17.99 -1.95
C MET A 256 8.82 19.09 -2.25
N ASP A 257 8.88 19.62 -3.46
CA ASP A 257 7.93 20.61 -3.99
C ASP A 257 6.80 19.94 -4.77
N LEU A 258 7.08 18.77 -5.36
CA LEU A 258 6.13 17.96 -6.13
C LEU A 258 6.43 16.47 -5.93
N LEU A 259 5.40 15.66 -5.82
CA LEU A 259 5.52 14.21 -5.62
C LEU A 259 4.95 13.45 -6.83
N LEU A 260 5.70 12.47 -7.32
CA LEU A 260 5.34 11.72 -8.53
C LEU A 260 4.79 10.33 -8.21
N MET A 261 3.76 9.94 -8.98
CA MET A 261 3.24 8.58 -9.05
C MET A 261 3.15 8.12 -10.52
N PRO A 262 4.29 7.88 -11.18
CA PRO A 262 4.36 7.64 -12.62
C PRO A 262 4.14 6.16 -12.96
N TYR A 263 3.03 5.58 -12.53
CA TYR A 263 2.70 4.19 -12.81
C TYR A 263 2.58 3.93 -14.31
N THR A 264 3.01 2.74 -14.72
CA THR A 264 2.83 2.25 -16.10
C THR A 264 1.45 1.56 -16.24
N SER A 265 1.14 1.04 -17.41
CA SER A 265 -0.12 0.32 -17.68
C SER A 265 -0.29 -0.99 -16.90
N SER A 266 0.77 -1.51 -16.30
CA SER A 266 0.75 -2.74 -15.49
C SER A 266 1.42 -2.47 -14.15
N ILE A 267 0.62 -2.42 -13.08
CA ILE A 267 1.11 -2.28 -11.71
C ILE A 267 1.18 -3.68 -11.10
N THR A 268 2.39 -4.10 -10.72
CA THR A 268 2.66 -5.42 -10.16
C THR A 268 2.67 -5.42 -8.63
N VAL A 269 2.56 -6.60 -8.00
CA VAL A 269 2.77 -6.77 -6.56
C VAL A 269 4.27 -6.91 -6.24
N SER A 270 4.59 -7.14 -4.97
CA SER A 270 5.95 -7.43 -4.53
C SER A 270 6.53 -8.63 -5.29
N GLY A 271 7.75 -8.49 -5.79
CA GLY A 271 8.38 -9.49 -6.66
C GLY A 271 8.15 -9.27 -8.16
N ASP A 272 7.49 -8.16 -8.53
CA ASP A 272 7.21 -7.75 -9.93
C ASP A 272 6.33 -8.74 -10.70
N VAL A 273 5.39 -9.39 -10.00
CA VAL A 273 4.47 -10.39 -10.55
C VAL A 273 3.01 -9.91 -10.48
N GLY A 274 2.15 -10.52 -11.30
CA GLY A 274 0.72 -10.22 -11.36
C GLY A 274 0.40 -8.83 -11.92
N ASN A 275 -0.88 -8.48 -11.93
CA ASN A 275 -1.37 -7.17 -12.33
C ASN A 275 -2.48 -6.72 -11.39
N ILE A 276 -2.21 -5.69 -10.60
CA ILE A 276 -3.14 -5.10 -9.64
C ILE A 276 -3.61 -3.70 -10.03
N THR A 277 -3.37 -3.29 -11.25
CA THR A 277 -3.69 -1.92 -11.72
C THR A 277 -5.14 -1.54 -11.45
N LYS A 278 -6.06 -2.48 -11.65
CA LYS A 278 -7.50 -2.29 -11.42
C LYS A 278 -7.87 -2.13 -9.95
N TYR A 279 -7.08 -2.69 -9.03
CA TYR A 279 -7.44 -2.85 -7.62
C TYR A 279 -6.58 -2.04 -6.65
N THR A 280 -5.55 -1.36 -7.13
CA THR A 280 -4.51 -0.79 -6.27
C THR A 280 -5.01 0.38 -5.41
N SER A 281 -4.71 0.34 -4.12
CA SER A 281 -4.84 1.46 -3.18
C SER A 281 -3.46 1.74 -2.57
N PRO A 282 -2.61 2.55 -3.26
CA PRO A 282 -1.19 2.64 -2.90
C PRO A 282 -0.98 3.47 -1.64
N LEU A 283 -0.34 2.90 -0.61
CA LEU A 283 -0.03 3.59 0.65
C LEU A 283 0.68 4.93 0.45
N LYS A 284 1.62 4.99 -0.52
CA LYS A 284 2.35 6.24 -0.81
C LYS A 284 1.43 7.40 -1.20
N LEU A 285 0.26 7.13 -1.79
CA LEU A 285 -0.70 8.19 -2.13
C LEU A 285 -1.19 8.89 -0.87
N PHE A 286 -1.51 8.11 0.16
CA PHE A 286 -1.99 8.65 1.43
C PHE A 286 -0.89 9.36 2.20
N ASP A 287 0.35 8.85 2.16
CA ASP A 287 1.51 9.55 2.74
C ASP A 287 1.77 10.89 2.02
N TYR A 288 1.61 10.95 0.69
CA TYR A 288 1.76 12.18 -0.08
C TYR A 288 0.66 13.20 0.23
N LEU A 289 -0.59 12.73 0.33
CA LEU A 289 -1.72 13.58 0.73
C LEU A 289 -1.53 14.12 2.14
N SER A 290 -1.06 13.28 3.07
CA SER A 290 -0.92 13.66 4.48
C SER A 290 0.14 14.75 4.73
N VAL A 291 1.12 14.90 3.85
CA VAL A 291 2.13 15.97 3.95
C VAL A 291 1.75 17.22 3.14
N GLY A 292 0.58 17.23 2.49
CA GLY A 292 0.11 18.39 1.74
C GLY A 292 1.07 18.84 0.64
N ARG A 293 1.67 17.90 -0.10
CA ARG A 293 2.49 18.24 -1.28
C ARG A 293 1.69 17.96 -2.55
N PRO A 294 1.79 18.82 -3.56
CA PRO A 294 1.18 18.58 -4.86
C PRO A 294 1.59 17.21 -5.40
N ILE A 295 0.61 16.46 -5.91
CA ILE A 295 0.82 15.12 -6.48
C ILE A 295 0.60 15.19 -7.97
N MET A 296 1.52 14.59 -8.74
CA MET A 296 1.35 14.36 -10.17
C MET A 296 1.36 12.85 -10.43
N CYS A 297 0.34 12.33 -11.07
CA CYS A 297 0.18 10.89 -11.24
C CYS A 297 -0.29 10.49 -12.64
N SER A 298 -0.06 9.22 -12.96
CA SER A 298 -0.64 8.59 -14.16
C SER A 298 -2.15 8.55 -14.06
N ASN A 299 -2.84 8.73 -15.18
CA ASN A 299 -4.29 8.77 -15.24
C ASN A 299 -4.91 7.36 -15.19
N PHE A 300 -5.06 6.81 -13.97
CA PHE A 300 -5.77 5.55 -13.72
C PHE A 300 -7.08 5.78 -12.98
N ASN A 301 -8.15 5.12 -13.42
CA ASN A 301 -9.48 5.25 -12.82
C ASN A 301 -9.49 4.92 -11.33
N VAL A 302 -8.73 3.90 -10.90
CA VAL A 302 -8.65 3.51 -9.48
C VAL A 302 -8.07 4.61 -8.58
N LEU A 303 -7.20 5.47 -9.08
CA LEU A 303 -6.68 6.60 -8.32
C LEU A 303 -7.72 7.70 -8.17
N ARG A 304 -8.66 7.83 -9.14
CA ARG A 304 -9.76 8.79 -9.11
C ARG A 304 -10.82 8.48 -8.03
N GLU A 305 -10.76 7.31 -7.43
CA GLU A 305 -11.59 7.00 -6.25
C GLU A 305 -11.13 7.78 -5.01
N ILE A 306 -9.87 8.26 -4.99
CA ILE A 306 -9.24 8.89 -3.83
C ILE A 306 -8.89 10.35 -4.12
N ILE A 307 -8.41 10.63 -5.33
CA ILE A 307 -7.91 11.96 -5.72
C ILE A 307 -8.68 12.53 -6.90
N THR A 308 -8.87 13.84 -6.84
CA THR A 308 -9.63 14.61 -7.84
C THR A 308 -8.71 15.54 -8.61
N GLU A 309 -8.86 15.57 -9.94
CA GLU A 309 -8.11 16.43 -10.84
C GLU A 309 -8.19 17.90 -10.44
N ASN A 310 -7.06 18.59 -10.40
CA ASN A 310 -6.93 20.01 -10.06
C ASN A 310 -7.39 20.41 -8.64
N LYS A 311 -7.90 19.46 -7.85
CA LYS A 311 -8.28 19.68 -6.44
C LYS A 311 -7.14 19.27 -5.51
N ASN A 312 -6.66 18.04 -5.62
CA ASN A 312 -5.58 17.51 -4.79
C ASN A 312 -4.51 16.72 -5.56
N ALA A 313 -4.67 16.60 -6.90
CA ALA A 313 -3.66 15.99 -7.77
C ALA A 313 -3.76 16.51 -9.21
N ILE A 314 -2.69 16.24 -9.99
CA ILE A 314 -2.65 16.44 -11.44
C ILE A 314 -2.52 15.09 -12.11
N PHE A 315 -3.42 14.76 -13.03
CA PHE A 315 -3.35 13.55 -13.84
C PHE A 315 -2.68 13.81 -15.17
N VAL A 316 -1.62 13.07 -15.47
CA VAL A 316 -0.97 13.13 -16.78
C VAL A 316 -1.68 12.17 -17.72
N LYS A 317 -2.41 12.68 -18.70
CA LYS A 317 -3.20 11.87 -19.66
C LYS A 317 -2.30 10.94 -20.46
N ASN A 318 -1.30 11.49 -21.15
CA ASN A 318 -0.30 10.69 -21.88
C ASN A 318 0.88 10.36 -20.96
N TYR A 319 0.61 9.56 -19.92
CA TYR A 319 1.55 9.26 -18.84
C TYR A 319 2.74 8.38 -19.25
N LYS A 320 2.73 7.77 -20.42
CA LYS A 320 3.87 7.00 -20.94
C LYS A 320 4.96 7.90 -21.55
N ASN A 321 4.63 9.16 -21.85
CA ASN A 321 5.54 10.10 -22.51
C ASN A 321 6.13 11.09 -21.50
N ALA A 322 7.44 11.09 -21.31
CA ALA A 322 8.14 12.00 -20.41
C ALA A 322 7.94 13.49 -20.75
N ARG A 323 7.80 13.85 -22.03
CA ARG A 323 7.50 15.23 -22.45
C ARG A 323 6.17 15.72 -21.89
N SER A 324 5.15 14.84 -21.82
CA SER A 324 3.85 15.20 -21.24
C SER A 324 3.96 15.54 -19.75
N TRP A 325 4.77 14.81 -18.99
CA TRP A 325 5.06 15.12 -17.59
C TRP A 325 5.78 16.45 -17.45
N LYS A 326 6.82 16.69 -18.27
CA LYS A 326 7.54 17.96 -18.29
C LYS A 326 6.61 19.13 -18.57
N ASN A 327 5.72 19.00 -19.54
CA ASN A 327 4.76 20.06 -19.90
C ASN A 327 3.84 20.39 -18.71
N GLU A 328 3.31 19.38 -18.00
CA GLU A 328 2.47 19.60 -16.81
C GLU A 328 3.28 20.22 -15.65
N ILE A 329 4.53 19.80 -15.44
CA ILE A 329 5.44 20.43 -14.46
C ILE A 329 5.65 21.91 -14.81
N THR A 330 5.94 22.24 -16.07
CA THR A 330 6.12 23.62 -16.52
C THR A 330 4.86 24.47 -16.30
N LYS A 331 3.68 23.91 -16.61
CA LYS A 331 2.40 24.59 -16.35
C LYS A 331 2.19 24.87 -14.86
N LEU A 332 2.59 23.95 -13.98
CA LEU A 332 2.49 24.13 -12.53
C LEU A 332 3.46 25.20 -12.01
N ILE A 333 4.70 25.22 -12.51
CA ILE A 333 5.70 26.24 -12.14
C ILE A 333 5.18 27.64 -12.50
N ASN A 334 4.55 27.78 -13.66
CA ASN A 334 3.99 29.04 -14.14
C ASN A 334 2.67 29.45 -13.44
N LYS A 335 2.07 28.53 -12.65
CA LYS A 335 0.84 28.77 -11.90
C LYS A 335 1.00 28.37 -10.41
N PRO A 336 1.80 29.11 -9.62
CA PRO A 336 2.10 28.77 -8.23
C PRO A 336 0.86 28.71 -7.34
N GLU A 337 -0.15 29.51 -7.61
CA GLU A 337 -1.42 29.46 -6.87
C GLU A 337 -2.14 28.12 -7.07
N LYS A 338 -2.04 27.49 -8.26
CA LYS A 338 -2.59 26.16 -8.50
C LYS A 338 -1.88 25.11 -7.64
N MET A 339 -0.56 25.18 -7.51
CA MET A 339 0.19 24.29 -6.61
C MET A 339 -0.27 24.43 -5.16
N LYS A 340 -0.50 25.67 -4.72
CA LYS A 340 -0.99 25.98 -3.37
C LYS A 340 -2.40 25.44 -3.11
N ILE A 341 -3.31 25.55 -4.09
CA ILE A 341 -4.67 24.97 -4.01
C ILE A 341 -4.58 23.45 -3.87
N ILE A 342 -3.83 22.79 -4.75
CA ILE A 342 -3.66 21.33 -4.75
C ILE A 342 -3.05 20.82 -3.43
N SER A 343 -2.15 21.60 -2.82
CA SER A 343 -1.51 21.23 -1.56
C SER A 343 -2.39 21.39 -0.32
N LYS A 344 -3.48 22.17 -0.40
CA LYS A 344 -4.41 22.43 0.73
C LYS A 344 -5.51 21.38 0.84
N ASN A 345 -5.84 20.71 -0.25
CA ASN A 345 -6.94 19.77 -0.39
C ASN A 345 -6.45 18.32 -0.40
#